data_f06db6169c7263813721bbbc79cd0f43
#
_entry.id   f06db6169c7263813721bbbc79cd0f43
#
_cell.length_a   1.000
_cell.length_b   1.000
_cell.length_c   1.000
_cell.angle_alpha   90.00
_cell.angle_beta   90.00
_cell.angle_gamma   90.00
#
_symmetry.space_group_name_H-M   'P 1'
#
loop_
_entity.id
_entity.type
_entity.pdbx_description
1 polymer ?
#
loop_
_entity_poly.entity_id
_entity_poly.type
_entity_poly.pdbx_seq_one_letter_code
_entity_poly.pdbx_strand_id
1 'polypeptide(L)'
;MSKASYNIQNHLSKKDTINLGSYYTSPYLVNIAYNLIKNYINIKNFAILDNSCGYGEFLKITHTRLIGADIDSKIPNKSIKIINALVNPNRKNYDIKNNEKLIIVGNPPYNDKTSKSKKHLKEINYEVDDELKHRDIGISFLKSYVKLNPDYICILHPLSYLIKQQNFKSLKEFKDNYILKDGIIISSKYFTKGSEFPIIIGFYEKGQMDFEYIQHFLFKTEE
;
A
#
# COMPACT_ATOMS: atom_id res chain seq x y z
N MET A 1 5.86 -24.22 -1.92
CA MET A 1 4.67 -23.35 -2.11
C MET A 1 4.82 -22.63 -3.43
N SER A 2 3.80 -22.63 -4.32
CA SER A 2 3.93 -21.95 -5.61
C SER A 2 4.08 -20.46 -5.37
N LYS A 3 5.12 -19.83 -5.95
CA LYS A 3 5.40 -18.40 -5.86
C LYS A 3 4.27 -17.51 -6.44
N ALA A 4 3.39 -18.07 -7.25
CA ALA A 4 2.30 -17.34 -7.90
C ALA A 4 0.96 -18.08 -7.68
N SER A 5 0.18 -17.64 -6.69
CA SER A 5 -1.23 -18.00 -6.61
C SER A 5 -2.06 -16.82 -7.12
N TYR A 6 -2.56 -16.93 -8.35
CA TYR A 6 -3.51 -15.98 -8.93
C TYR A 6 -4.90 -16.21 -8.33
N ASN A 7 -5.07 -16.03 -7.03
CA ASN A 7 -6.40 -16.02 -6.45
C ASN A 7 -7.06 -14.68 -6.81
N ILE A 8 -7.89 -14.74 -7.84
CA ILE A 8 -8.84 -13.68 -8.19
C ILE A 8 -9.74 -13.49 -6.98
N GLN A 9 -9.94 -12.26 -6.55
CA GLN A 9 -11.01 -11.92 -5.62
C GLN A 9 -12.31 -12.39 -6.27
N ASN A 10 -12.92 -13.46 -5.76
CA ASN A 10 -14.02 -14.18 -6.43
C ASN A 10 -15.27 -13.32 -6.67
N HIS A 11 -15.41 -12.17 -5.99
CA HIS A 11 -16.51 -11.21 -6.16
C HIS A 11 -16.22 -10.11 -7.21
N LEU A 12 -14.97 -10.03 -7.71
CA LEU A 12 -14.58 -9.06 -8.74
C LEU A 12 -14.38 -9.78 -10.08
N SER A 13 -14.93 -9.22 -11.14
CA SER A 13 -14.55 -9.65 -12.49
C SER A 13 -13.09 -9.26 -12.76
N LYS A 14 -12.42 -9.97 -13.68
CA LYS A 14 -11.05 -9.62 -14.12
C LYS A 14 -10.95 -8.17 -14.59
N LYS A 15 -12.03 -7.63 -15.19
CA LYS A 15 -12.14 -6.24 -15.62
C LYS A 15 -12.22 -5.28 -14.45
N ASP A 16 -12.96 -5.65 -13.40
CA ASP A 16 -13.09 -4.83 -12.19
C ASP A 16 -11.78 -4.81 -11.39
N THR A 17 -11.08 -5.93 -11.27
CA THR A 17 -9.74 -6.01 -10.65
C THR A 17 -8.77 -5.03 -11.32
N ILE A 18 -8.73 -4.98 -12.66
CA ILE A 18 -7.89 -4.06 -13.40
C ILE A 18 -8.34 -2.61 -13.22
N ASN A 19 -9.67 -2.37 -13.22
CA ASN A 19 -10.24 -1.03 -13.07
C ASN A 19 -9.98 -0.43 -11.68
N LEU A 20 -10.07 -1.26 -10.65
CA LEU A 20 -9.84 -0.88 -9.26
C LEU A 20 -8.34 -0.73 -8.93
N GLY A 21 -7.46 -1.34 -9.75
CA GLY A 21 -6.04 -1.47 -9.38
C GLY A 21 -5.83 -2.36 -8.15
N SER A 22 -6.87 -3.14 -7.80
CA SER A 22 -6.88 -4.03 -6.64
C SER A 22 -6.26 -5.37 -7.03
N TYR A 23 -5.07 -5.64 -6.51
CA TYR A 23 -4.35 -6.88 -6.75
C TYR A 23 -4.28 -7.70 -5.47
N TYR A 24 -4.61 -8.99 -5.59
CA TYR A 24 -4.43 -9.92 -4.48
C TYR A 24 -2.95 -10.07 -4.14
N THR A 25 -2.62 -9.89 -2.87
CA THR A 25 -1.26 -10.09 -2.36
C THR A 25 -1.13 -11.53 -1.84
N SER A 26 -0.16 -12.27 -2.37
CA SER A 26 0.04 -13.66 -1.94
C SER A 26 0.61 -13.73 -0.51
N PRO A 27 0.34 -14.82 0.25
CA PRO A 27 0.96 -15.04 1.57
C PRO A 27 2.49 -14.99 1.53
N TYR A 28 3.09 -15.35 0.40
CA TYR A 28 4.53 -15.28 0.18
C TYR A 28 5.05 -13.83 0.30
N LEU A 29 4.42 -12.88 -0.40
CA LEU A 29 4.80 -11.47 -0.35
C LEU A 29 4.52 -10.83 1.01
N VAL A 30 3.42 -11.24 1.66
CA VAL A 30 3.11 -10.83 3.03
C VAL A 30 4.22 -11.27 3.99
N ASN A 31 4.72 -12.51 3.85
CA ASN A 31 5.83 -13.01 4.67
C ASN A 31 7.12 -12.21 4.43
N ILE A 32 7.44 -11.86 3.19
CA ILE A 32 8.60 -10.99 2.87
C ILE A 32 8.45 -9.64 3.59
N ALA A 33 7.29 -9.00 3.49
CA ALA A 33 7.03 -7.70 4.14
C ALA A 33 7.18 -7.79 5.66
N TYR A 34 6.60 -8.82 6.31
CA TYR A 34 6.74 -8.98 7.76
C TYR A 34 8.15 -9.36 8.21
N ASN A 35 8.89 -10.13 7.41
CA ASN A 35 10.30 -10.40 7.69
C ASN A 35 11.12 -9.12 7.61
N LEU A 36 10.84 -8.27 6.61
CA LEU A 36 11.49 -6.97 6.48
C LEU A 36 11.22 -6.10 7.73
N ILE A 37 9.97 -5.99 8.18
CA ILE A 37 9.60 -5.26 9.40
C ILE A 37 10.35 -5.81 10.62
N LYS A 38 10.34 -7.14 10.82
CA LYS A 38 10.94 -7.81 11.98
C LYS A 38 12.46 -7.66 12.08
N ASN A 39 13.15 -7.38 10.96
CA ASN A 39 14.59 -7.09 10.98
C ASN A 39 14.90 -5.77 11.71
N TYR A 40 13.93 -4.86 11.86
CA TYR A 40 14.13 -3.53 12.42
C TYR A 40 13.39 -3.30 13.72
N ILE A 41 12.20 -3.90 13.88
CA ILE A 41 11.34 -3.62 15.03
C ILE A 41 10.64 -4.86 15.58
N ASN A 42 10.35 -4.81 16.89
CA ASN A 42 9.41 -5.77 17.51
C ASN A 42 7.98 -5.22 17.41
N ILE A 43 7.14 -5.88 16.64
CA ILE A 43 5.78 -5.44 16.34
C ILE A 43 4.78 -5.58 17.50
N LYS A 44 5.13 -6.28 18.60
CA LYS A 44 4.18 -6.66 19.68
C LYS A 44 3.39 -5.49 20.27
N ASN A 45 4.00 -4.31 20.35
CA ASN A 45 3.41 -3.12 20.98
C ASN A 45 2.80 -2.13 19.98
N PHE A 46 2.58 -2.55 18.75
CA PHE A 46 2.03 -1.70 17.70
C PHE A 46 0.64 -2.15 17.32
N ALA A 47 -0.26 -1.21 17.02
CA ALA A 47 -1.39 -1.47 16.16
C ALA A 47 -0.90 -1.65 14.73
N ILE A 48 -1.45 -2.61 14.01
CA ILE A 48 -1.14 -2.85 12.60
C ILE A 48 -2.40 -2.56 11.80
N LEU A 49 -2.31 -1.60 10.90
CA LEU A 49 -3.41 -1.16 10.04
C LEU A 49 -3.12 -1.49 8.58
N ASP A 50 -4.06 -2.17 7.94
CA ASP A 50 -4.19 -2.24 6.49
C ASP A 50 -5.50 -1.57 6.09
N ASN A 51 -5.45 -0.36 5.52
CA ASN A 51 -6.62 0.45 5.19
C ASN A 51 -7.11 0.32 3.73
N SER A 52 -6.61 -0.68 3.04
CA SER A 52 -7.04 -1.13 1.70
C SER A 52 -6.89 -2.65 1.61
N CYS A 53 -7.39 -3.33 2.65
CA CYS A 53 -6.95 -4.69 2.98
C CYS A 53 -7.53 -5.77 2.06
N GLY A 54 -8.54 -5.48 1.24
CA GLY A 54 -9.22 -6.51 0.47
C GLY A 54 -9.67 -7.66 1.38
N TYR A 55 -9.25 -8.88 1.10
CA TYR A 55 -9.55 -10.05 1.95
C TYR A 55 -8.69 -10.17 3.21
N GLY A 56 -7.83 -9.17 3.51
CA GLY A 56 -7.07 -9.09 4.74
C GLY A 56 -5.85 -10.01 4.80
N GLU A 57 -5.14 -10.22 3.69
CA GLU A 57 -3.97 -11.11 3.68
C GLU A 57 -2.88 -10.64 4.66
N PHE A 58 -2.63 -9.32 4.76
CA PHE A 58 -1.70 -8.76 5.75
C PHE A 58 -2.16 -8.92 7.20
N LEU A 59 -3.43 -9.24 7.41
CA LEU A 59 -4.01 -9.42 8.75
C LEU A 59 -4.04 -10.90 9.20
N LYS A 60 -3.52 -11.82 8.38
CA LYS A 60 -3.46 -13.26 8.70
C LYS A 60 -2.19 -13.63 9.45
N ILE A 61 -1.82 -12.83 10.45
CA ILE A 61 -0.69 -13.10 11.34
C ILE A 61 -1.17 -13.19 12.79
N THR A 62 -0.39 -13.86 13.63
CA THR A 62 -0.68 -13.86 15.07
C THR A 62 -0.25 -12.54 15.70
N HIS A 63 -1.21 -11.70 16.00
CA HIS A 63 -1.01 -10.40 16.64
C HIS A 63 -2.26 -9.94 17.37
N THR A 64 -2.11 -9.16 18.44
CA THR A 64 -3.22 -8.75 19.32
C THR A 64 -4.03 -7.57 18.79
N ARG A 65 -3.45 -6.72 17.94
CA ARG A 65 -4.06 -5.47 17.48
C ARG A 65 -3.94 -5.32 15.97
N LEU A 66 -4.79 -6.05 15.24
CA LEU A 66 -4.90 -5.98 13.78
C LEU A 66 -6.16 -5.21 13.39
N ILE A 67 -6.05 -4.28 12.46
CA ILE A 67 -7.13 -3.42 11.99
C ILE A 67 -7.16 -3.48 10.47
N GLY A 68 -8.27 -3.94 9.93
CA GLY A 68 -8.52 -3.95 8.48
C GLY A 68 -9.62 -2.97 8.11
N ALA A 69 -9.42 -2.26 7.02
CA ALA A 69 -10.46 -1.45 6.41
C ALA A 69 -10.36 -1.51 4.88
N ASP A 70 -11.49 -1.38 4.23
CA ASP A 70 -11.58 -1.32 2.77
C ASP A 70 -12.82 -0.52 2.37
N ILE A 71 -12.84 0.04 1.19
CA ILE A 71 -14.01 0.74 0.64
C ILE A 71 -15.06 -0.24 0.11
N ASP A 72 -14.67 -1.46 -0.22
CA ASP A 72 -15.55 -2.47 -0.81
C ASP A 72 -16.42 -3.17 0.24
N SER A 73 -17.70 -2.78 0.29
CA SER A 73 -18.69 -3.38 1.20
C SER A 73 -19.05 -4.84 0.87
N LYS A 74 -18.60 -5.38 -0.26
CA LYS A 74 -18.85 -6.79 -0.66
C LYS A 74 -17.82 -7.77 -0.10
N ILE A 75 -16.79 -7.29 0.59
CA ILE A 75 -15.83 -8.16 1.25
C ILE A 75 -16.54 -8.98 2.33
N PRO A 76 -16.44 -10.32 2.30
CA PRO A 76 -17.25 -11.18 3.18
C PRO A 76 -16.80 -11.19 4.65
N ASN A 77 -15.65 -10.56 4.97
CA ASN A 77 -15.10 -10.54 6.31
C ASN A 77 -15.69 -9.38 7.14
N LYS A 78 -16.60 -9.71 8.07
CA LYS A 78 -17.29 -8.75 8.95
C LYS A 78 -16.38 -8.00 9.93
N SER A 79 -15.15 -8.45 10.15
CA SER A 79 -14.18 -7.74 11.01
C SER A 79 -13.47 -6.60 10.27
N ILE A 80 -13.62 -6.51 8.95
CA ILE A 80 -13.09 -5.41 8.13
C ILE A 80 -14.07 -4.24 8.18
N LYS A 81 -13.56 -3.06 8.51
CA LYS A 81 -14.34 -1.82 8.51
C LYS A 81 -14.56 -1.32 7.08
N ILE A 82 -15.76 -0.87 6.76
CA ILE A 82 -16.05 -0.25 5.47
C ILE A 82 -15.73 1.24 5.57
N ILE A 83 -14.55 1.61 5.08
CA ILE A 83 -14.02 2.98 5.17
C ILE A 83 -13.35 3.34 3.84
N ASN A 84 -13.64 4.55 3.34
CA ASN A 84 -12.85 5.16 2.29
C ASN A 84 -11.61 5.81 2.92
N ALA A 85 -10.43 5.22 2.70
CA ALA A 85 -9.17 5.68 3.27
C ALA A 85 -8.68 7.05 2.74
N LEU A 86 -9.34 7.58 1.70
CA LEU A 86 -8.98 8.84 1.04
C LEU A 86 -9.94 9.99 1.35
N VAL A 87 -10.90 9.77 2.25
CA VAL A 87 -11.84 10.79 2.73
C VAL A 87 -11.65 10.97 4.23
N ASN A 88 -11.27 12.17 4.64
CA ASN A 88 -11.02 12.55 6.03
C ASN A 88 -10.18 11.51 6.80
N PRO A 89 -8.98 11.12 6.29
CA PRO A 89 -8.16 10.10 6.93
C PRO A 89 -7.67 10.56 8.29
N ASN A 90 -8.11 9.85 9.34
CA ASN A 90 -7.71 10.11 10.72
C ASN A 90 -7.75 8.82 11.55
N ARG A 91 -7.03 8.80 12.67
CA ARG A 91 -6.90 7.61 13.54
C ARG A 91 -8.24 7.17 14.16
N LYS A 92 -9.18 8.09 14.39
CA LYS A 92 -10.49 7.78 15.00
C LYS A 92 -11.33 6.86 14.11
N ASN A 93 -11.22 7.00 12.78
CA ASN A 93 -11.92 6.14 11.83
C ASN A 93 -11.59 4.66 12.03
N TYR A 94 -10.40 4.38 12.55
CA TYR A 94 -9.87 3.03 12.78
C TYR A 94 -9.84 2.63 14.26
N ASP A 95 -10.45 3.43 15.17
CA ASP A 95 -10.39 3.26 16.64
C ASP A 95 -8.95 3.22 17.18
N ILE A 96 -8.04 3.98 16.57
CA ILE A 96 -6.65 4.09 16.98
C ILE A 96 -6.48 5.35 17.82
N LYS A 97 -5.94 5.21 19.04
CA LYS A 97 -5.66 6.34 19.93
C LYS A 97 -4.48 7.16 19.39
N ASN A 98 -4.46 8.47 19.71
CA ASN A 98 -3.39 9.36 19.22
C ASN A 98 -1.99 8.96 19.74
N ASN A 99 -1.90 8.39 20.93
CA ASN A 99 -0.66 7.92 21.54
C ASN A 99 -0.34 6.43 21.27
N GLU A 100 -1.19 5.73 20.53
CA GLU A 100 -0.95 4.34 20.17
C GLU A 100 0.10 4.24 19.05
N LYS A 101 1.10 3.38 19.23
CA LYS A 101 2.10 3.11 18.20
C LYS A 101 1.45 2.40 17.02
N LEU A 102 1.76 2.85 15.80
CA LEU A 102 1.08 2.41 14.59
C LEU A 102 2.07 1.99 13.51
N ILE A 103 1.83 0.82 12.92
CA ILE A 103 2.43 0.39 11.67
C ILE A 103 1.33 0.33 10.61
N ILE A 104 1.53 0.94 9.46
CA ILE A 104 0.70 0.72 8.28
C ILE A 104 1.37 -0.35 7.41
N VAL A 105 0.59 -1.35 7.02
CA VAL A 105 0.99 -2.40 6.07
C VAL A 105 -0.01 -2.47 4.92
N GLY A 106 0.37 -3.05 3.79
CA GLY A 106 -0.61 -3.30 2.74
C GLY A 106 -0.05 -3.22 1.32
N ASN A 107 -0.96 -3.40 0.38
CA ASN A 107 -0.74 -3.23 -1.04
C ASN A 107 -1.86 -2.33 -1.60
N PRO A 108 -1.79 -1.01 -1.36
CA PRO A 108 -2.85 -0.09 -1.78
C PRO A 108 -3.01 -0.13 -3.30
N PRO A 109 -4.22 0.15 -3.82
CA PRO A 109 -4.44 0.21 -5.25
C PRO A 109 -3.56 1.31 -5.87
N TYR A 110 -2.94 0.98 -7.01
CA TYR A 110 -2.15 1.92 -7.80
C TYR A 110 -2.55 1.84 -9.26
N ASN A 111 -2.99 2.97 -9.81
CA ASN A 111 -3.43 3.06 -11.21
C ASN A 111 -3.32 4.50 -11.69
N ASP A 112 -2.54 4.73 -12.73
CA ASP A 112 -2.50 6.03 -13.40
C ASP A 112 -3.75 6.17 -14.29
N LYS A 113 -4.56 7.22 -14.08
CA LYS A 113 -5.75 7.54 -14.88
C LYS A 113 -5.45 7.63 -16.39
N THR A 114 -4.27 8.13 -16.76
CA THR A 114 -3.82 8.17 -18.17
C THR A 114 -3.72 6.79 -18.80
N SER A 115 -3.33 5.77 -18.05
CA SER A 115 -3.31 4.38 -18.53
C SER A 115 -4.71 3.81 -18.71
N LYS A 116 -5.69 4.27 -17.90
CA LYS A 116 -7.09 3.85 -18.01
C LYS A 116 -7.77 4.44 -19.23
N SER A 117 -7.60 5.72 -19.53
CA SER A 117 -8.16 6.36 -20.71
C SER A 117 -7.67 5.73 -22.01
N LYS A 118 -6.39 5.34 -22.06
CA LYS A 118 -5.83 4.59 -23.21
C LYS A 118 -6.41 3.18 -23.39
N LYS A 119 -6.97 2.58 -22.32
CA LYS A 119 -7.53 1.23 -22.34
C LYS A 119 -9.07 1.21 -22.41
N HIS A 120 -9.74 2.35 -22.59
CA HIS A 120 -11.20 2.47 -22.59
C HIS A 120 -11.85 1.83 -21.33
N LEU A 121 -11.21 1.93 -20.18
CA LEU A 121 -11.71 1.40 -18.92
C LEU A 121 -12.64 2.45 -18.28
N LYS A 122 -13.77 2.00 -17.70
CA LYS A 122 -14.68 2.90 -16.97
C LYS A 122 -13.95 3.60 -15.84
N GLU A 123 -14.06 4.92 -15.75
CA GLU A 123 -13.61 5.67 -14.57
C GLU A 123 -14.50 5.27 -13.39
N ILE A 124 -13.89 4.69 -12.37
CA ILE A 124 -14.53 4.57 -11.08
C ILE A 124 -14.16 5.84 -10.33
N ASN A 125 -15.11 6.73 -10.17
CA ASN A 125 -14.94 7.93 -9.37
C ASN A 125 -14.98 7.54 -7.89
N TYR A 126 -13.80 7.45 -7.27
CA TYR A 126 -13.70 7.45 -5.82
C TYR A 126 -13.77 8.88 -5.31
N GLU A 127 -14.53 9.08 -4.24
CA GLU A 127 -14.42 10.30 -3.47
C GLU A 127 -13.02 10.37 -2.85
N VAL A 128 -12.34 11.50 -3.04
CA VAL A 128 -10.98 11.74 -2.53
C VAL A 128 -10.92 13.19 -2.08
N ASP A 129 -10.46 13.43 -0.88
CA ASP A 129 -10.22 14.78 -0.38
C ASP A 129 -9.30 15.57 -1.32
N ASP A 130 -9.59 16.85 -1.53
CA ASP A 130 -8.89 17.67 -2.51
C ASP A 130 -7.38 17.70 -2.30
N GLU A 131 -6.93 17.75 -1.05
CA GLU A 131 -5.52 17.74 -0.68
C GLU A 131 -4.80 16.42 -0.98
N LEU A 132 -5.55 15.32 -1.05
CA LEU A 132 -5.01 13.98 -1.36
C LEU A 132 -5.06 13.66 -2.86
N LYS A 133 -5.84 14.42 -3.64
CA LYS A 133 -6.06 14.11 -5.05
C LYS A 133 -4.75 14.05 -5.84
N HIS A 134 -4.59 12.94 -6.54
CA HIS A 134 -3.55 12.73 -7.52
C HIS A 134 -4.08 11.85 -8.67
N ARG A 135 -3.48 11.98 -9.87
CA ARG A 135 -3.87 11.16 -11.04
C ARG A 135 -3.64 9.65 -10.81
N ASP A 136 -2.61 9.30 -10.03
CA ASP A 136 -2.33 7.93 -9.57
C ASP A 136 -2.82 7.79 -8.14
N ILE A 137 -3.80 6.90 -7.93
CA ILE A 137 -4.44 6.71 -6.64
C ILE A 137 -3.48 6.20 -5.56
N GLY A 138 -2.44 5.44 -5.94
CA GLY A 138 -1.44 4.99 -4.99
C GLY A 138 -0.66 6.14 -4.35
N ILE A 139 -0.42 7.23 -5.08
CA ILE A 139 0.17 8.44 -4.50
C ILE A 139 -0.81 9.11 -3.53
N SER A 140 -2.11 9.10 -3.81
CA SER A 140 -3.14 9.59 -2.86
C SER A 140 -3.12 8.77 -1.56
N PHE A 141 -2.93 7.44 -1.63
CA PHE A 141 -2.77 6.60 -0.44
C PHE A 141 -1.53 6.99 0.37
N LEU A 142 -0.37 7.19 -0.26
CA LEU A 142 0.84 7.62 0.44
C LEU A 142 0.65 8.95 1.19
N LYS A 143 -0.06 9.90 0.58
CA LYS A 143 -0.45 11.15 1.23
C LYS A 143 -1.40 10.93 2.42
N SER A 144 -2.38 10.02 2.29
CA SER A 144 -3.31 9.70 3.39
C SER A 144 -2.60 9.09 4.60
N TYR A 145 -1.53 8.32 4.39
CA TYR A 145 -0.74 7.76 5.49
C TYR A 145 -0.07 8.83 6.33
N VAL A 146 0.37 9.94 5.72
CA VAL A 146 0.95 11.07 6.48
C VAL A 146 -0.07 11.63 7.48
N LYS A 147 -1.37 11.70 7.12
CA LYS A 147 -2.45 12.15 8.00
C LYS A 147 -2.68 11.22 9.20
N LEU A 148 -2.45 9.92 9.02
CA LEU A 148 -2.56 8.93 10.10
C LEU A 148 -1.34 8.95 11.03
N ASN A 149 -0.24 9.57 10.59
CA ASN A 149 0.99 9.73 11.35
C ASN A 149 1.50 8.42 11.99
N PRO A 150 1.69 7.32 11.23
CA PRO A 150 2.24 6.07 11.74
C PRO A 150 3.70 6.22 12.14
N ASP A 151 4.18 5.34 13.03
CA ASP A 151 5.61 5.24 13.36
C ASP A 151 6.40 4.60 12.21
N TYR A 152 5.79 3.58 11.57
CA TYR A 152 6.39 2.84 10.45
C TYR A 152 5.35 2.54 9.37
N ILE A 153 5.84 2.39 8.14
CA ILE A 153 5.02 2.01 6.98
C ILE A 153 5.76 0.90 6.22
N CYS A 154 5.10 -0.21 5.95
CA CYS A 154 5.64 -1.26 5.08
C CYS A 154 4.60 -1.64 4.02
N ILE A 155 4.80 -1.15 2.81
CA ILE A 155 3.81 -1.25 1.74
C ILE A 155 4.44 -1.66 0.41
N LEU A 156 3.59 -2.23 -0.44
CA LEU A 156 3.92 -2.50 -1.83
C LEU A 156 3.45 -1.32 -2.70
N HIS A 157 4.33 -0.85 -3.57
CA HIS A 157 3.96 0.18 -4.55
C HIS A 157 4.92 0.16 -5.76
N PRO A 158 4.56 0.78 -6.90
CA PRO A 158 5.47 0.88 -8.04
C PRO A 158 6.80 1.53 -7.66
N LEU A 159 7.92 0.89 -8.01
CA LEU A 159 9.26 1.45 -7.79
C LEU A 159 9.41 2.83 -8.46
N SER A 160 8.67 3.06 -9.54
CA SER A 160 8.65 4.34 -10.26
C SER A 160 8.24 5.54 -9.43
N TYR A 161 7.59 5.35 -8.27
CA TYR A 161 7.27 6.45 -7.35
C TYR A 161 8.54 7.05 -6.75
N LEU A 162 9.56 6.24 -6.52
CA LEU A 162 10.83 6.67 -5.95
C LEU A 162 11.83 7.12 -7.03
N ILE A 163 12.00 6.32 -8.09
CA ILE A 163 13.08 6.51 -9.06
C ILE A 163 12.75 7.46 -10.23
N LYS A 164 11.47 7.81 -10.45
CA LYS A 164 11.08 8.81 -11.44
C LYS A 164 10.91 10.16 -10.77
N GLN A 165 11.75 11.11 -11.12
CA GLN A 165 11.79 12.44 -10.48
C GLN A 165 10.40 13.13 -10.41
N GLN A 166 9.59 13.02 -11.48
CA GLN A 166 8.25 13.61 -11.49
C GLN A 166 7.31 12.98 -10.46
N ASN A 167 7.35 11.65 -10.32
CA ASN A 167 6.54 10.94 -9.32
C ASN A 167 7.05 11.25 -7.91
N PHE A 168 8.37 11.26 -7.72
CA PHE A 168 9.00 11.59 -6.45
C PHE A 168 8.65 13.01 -5.97
N LYS A 169 8.59 13.99 -6.89
CA LYS A 169 8.09 15.35 -6.56
C LYS A 169 6.65 15.33 -6.06
N SER A 170 5.80 14.45 -6.61
CA SER A 170 4.39 14.32 -6.18
C SER A 170 4.24 13.72 -4.78
N LEU A 171 5.29 13.08 -4.24
CA LEU A 171 5.35 12.55 -2.88
C LEU A 171 5.77 13.58 -1.83
N LYS A 172 5.71 14.89 -2.12
CA LYS A 172 6.27 15.93 -1.25
C LYS A 172 5.96 15.71 0.23
N GLU A 173 4.69 15.61 0.61
CA GLU A 173 4.28 15.41 2.00
C GLU A 173 4.82 14.09 2.58
N PHE A 174 4.82 13.01 1.79
CA PHE A 174 5.30 11.71 2.23
C PHE A 174 6.80 11.71 2.49
N LYS A 175 7.61 12.16 1.53
CA LYS A 175 9.07 12.18 1.63
C LYS A 175 9.62 13.20 2.65
N ASP A 176 8.83 14.21 3.00
CA ASP A 176 9.17 15.20 4.02
C ASP A 176 8.89 14.68 5.46
N ASN A 177 8.19 13.54 5.60
CA ASN A 177 7.83 12.92 6.87
C ASN A 177 8.36 11.49 7.06
N TYR A 178 8.72 10.80 5.97
CA TYR A 178 9.16 9.40 5.98
C TYR A 178 10.39 9.21 5.10
N ILE A 179 11.31 8.39 5.60
CA ILE A 179 12.51 7.96 4.87
C ILE A 179 12.44 6.46 4.59
N LEU A 180 12.84 6.05 3.38
CA LEU A 180 12.97 4.64 3.05
C LEU A 180 14.14 4.04 3.82
N LYS A 181 13.86 3.08 4.70
CA LYS A 181 14.87 2.40 5.52
C LYS A 181 15.43 1.16 4.86
N ASP A 182 14.54 0.40 4.22
CA ASP A 182 14.90 -0.81 3.48
C ASP A 182 13.87 -1.06 2.37
N GLY A 183 14.25 -1.82 1.34
CA GLY A 183 13.35 -2.08 0.22
C GLY A 183 13.78 -3.28 -0.61
N ILE A 184 12.80 -4.11 -0.96
CA ILE A 184 12.98 -5.29 -1.79
C ILE A 184 12.21 -5.11 -3.10
N ILE A 185 12.92 -5.14 -4.22
CA ILE A 185 12.31 -5.05 -5.56
C ILE A 185 11.79 -6.43 -5.94
N ILE A 186 10.55 -6.46 -6.39
CA ILE A 186 9.87 -7.64 -6.92
C ILE A 186 9.26 -7.33 -8.29
N SER A 187 8.89 -8.36 -9.03
CA SER A 187 8.17 -8.22 -10.29
C SER A 187 6.65 -8.09 -10.07
N SER A 188 5.99 -7.22 -10.86
CA SER A 188 4.52 -7.17 -10.91
C SER A 188 3.88 -8.48 -11.40
N LYS A 189 4.64 -9.41 -11.96
CA LYS A 189 4.17 -10.76 -12.34
C LYS A 189 3.59 -11.55 -11.16
N TYR A 190 3.94 -11.20 -9.91
CA TYR A 190 3.28 -11.77 -8.74
C TYR A 190 1.79 -11.44 -8.65
N PHE A 191 1.33 -10.38 -9.31
CA PHE A 191 -0.03 -9.85 -9.23
C PHE A 191 -0.79 -9.90 -10.54
N THR A 192 -0.09 -9.75 -11.67
CA THR A 192 -0.71 -9.59 -12.98
C THR A 192 0.02 -10.35 -14.08
N LYS A 193 -0.77 -10.84 -15.05
CA LYS A 193 -0.24 -11.41 -16.30
C LYS A 193 0.00 -10.36 -17.40
N GLY A 194 -0.26 -9.07 -17.09
CA GLY A 194 -0.08 -7.96 -18.03
C GLY A 194 1.39 -7.56 -18.22
N SER A 195 1.60 -6.30 -18.56
CA SER A 195 2.96 -5.74 -18.70
C SER A 195 3.71 -5.82 -17.37
N GLU A 196 4.95 -6.28 -17.42
CA GLU A 196 5.82 -6.36 -16.26
C GLU A 196 6.38 -4.99 -15.91
N PHE A 197 6.38 -4.68 -14.62
CA PHE A 197 7.00 -3.48 -14.06
C PHE A 197 7.49 -3.76 -12.63
N PRO A 198 8.55 -3.05 -12.18
CA PRO A 198 9.09 -3.25 -10.86
C PRO A 198 8.18 -2.65 -9.77
N ILE A 199 7.95 -3.44 -8.74
CA ILE A 199 7.29 -3.09 -7.49
C ILE A 199 8.35 -3.11 -6.39
N ILE A 200 8.20 -2.26 -5.40
CA ILE A 200 9.00 -2.31 -4.17
C ILE A 200 8.12 -2.71 -2.99
N ILE A 201 8.61 -3.60 -2.14
CA ILE A 201 8.16 -3.73 -0.76
C ILE A 201 9.04 -2.79 0.03
N GLY A 202 8.53 -1.58 0.33
CA GLY A 202 9.27 -0.52 0.98
C GLY A 202 8.95 -0.42 2.47
N PHE A 203 9.99 -0.45 3.31
CA PHE A 203 9.88 -0.19 4.74
C PHE A 203 10.37 1.22 5.05
N TYR A 204 9.48 2.01 5.62
CA TYR A 204 9.71 3.44 5.92
C TYR A 204 9.60 3.70 7.42
N GLU A 205 10.44 4.59 7.91
CA GLU A 205 10.38 5.15 9.26
C GLU A 205 10.23 6.68 9.22
N LYS A 206 9.95 7.31 10.35
CA LYS A 206 9.94 8.77 10.47
C LYS A 206 11.29 9.35 10.03
N GLY A 207 11.27 10.35 9.18
CA GLY A 207 12.46 11.00 8.63
C GLY A 207 12.15 11.76 7.37
N GLN A 208 13.18 12.20 6.70
CA GLN A 208 13.07 12.92 5.43
C GLN A 208 14.00 12.27 4.40
N MET A 209 13.57 12.23 3.15
CA MET A 209 14.40 11.77 2.04
C MET A 209 14.28 12.72 0.86
N ASP A 210 15.38 12.99 0.22
CA ASP A 210 15.44 13.68 -1.06
C ASP A 210 15.69 12.72 -2.23
N PHE A 211 15.75 13.24 -3.42
CA PHE A 211 15.95 12.42 -4.60
C PHE A 211 17.38 11.87 -4.69
N GLU A 212 18.36 12.60 -4.19
CA GLU A 212 19.77 12.18 -4.11
C GLU A 212 19.92 10.96 -3.19
N TYR A 213 19.24 10.97 -2.02
CA TYR A 213 19.17 9.81 -1.13
C TYR A 213 18.71 8.54 -1.88
N ILE A 214 17.62 8.67 -2.67
CA ILE A 214 17.08 7.53 -3.42
C ILE A 214 18.03 7.06 -4.55
N GLN A 215 18.74 7.98 -5.21
CA GLN A 215 19.72 7.63 -6.25
C GLN A 215 20.89 6.78 -5.72
N HIS A 216 21.25 6.96 -4.45
CA HIS A 216 22.32 6.20 -3.79
C HIS A 216 21.80 5.03 -2.93
N PHE A 217 20.48 4.82 -2.88
CA PHE A 217 19.88 3.76 -2.08
C PHE A 217 20.16 2.38 -2.67
N LEU A 218 20.66 1.46 -1.84
CA LEU A 218 20.95 0.08 -2.25
C LEU A 218 19.69 -0.79 -2.12
N PHE A 219 18.95 -0.89 -3.21
CA PHE A 219 17.79 -1.78 -3.26
C PHE A 219 18.23 -3.25 -3.30
N LYS A 220 17.52 -4.07 -2.52
CA LYS A 220 17.61 -5.53 -2.63
C LYS A 220 16.66 -6.03 -3.70
N THR A 221 16.97 -7.15 -4.32
CA THR A 221 16.06 -7.88 -5.21
C THR A 221 15.64 -9.17 -4.52
N GLU A 222 14.42 -9.62 -4.81
CA GLU A 222 14.01 -10.96 -4.46
C GLU A 222 14.73 -11.94 -5.40
N GLU A 223 15.43 -12.92 -4.82
CA GLU A 223 16.05 -14.04 -5.54
C GLU A 223 15.06 -15.18 -5.86
#